data_656843c457e6181915c26e79e9de84b4
#
_entry.id   656843c457e6181915c26e79e9de84b4
#
_cell.length_a   1.000
_cell.length_b   1.000
_cell.length_c   1.000
_cell.angle_alpha   90.00
_cell.angle_beta   90.00
_cell.angle_gamma   90.00
#
_symmetry.space_group_name_H-M   'P 1'
#
loop_
_entity.id
_entity.type
_entity.pdbx_description
1 polymer ?
#
loop_
_entity_poly.entity_id
_entity_poly.type
_entity_poly.pdbx_seq_one_letter_code
_entity_poly.pdbx_strand_id
1 'polypeptide(L)'
;MLDAARDLLLAEGSPSATMEAIAAASGAPTGTLYHRFGSRDQLIARLWLRAVYRSQASFVAAMERDDAREAAVAAAMSIIDFCEEHPEDARLLASFRREDLIRALPDGPLAEELHVLNRPVERAVVQLAQRLYGKRSRAAIDRTLLVVFDLPYGAARRHLVMKTPLPAYLRIDLSFAIRAVLDAPLPASR
;
A
#
# COMPACT_ATOMS: atom_id res chain seq x y z
N MET A 1 13.55 -15.44 -6.04
CA MET A 1 12.33 -16.19 -5.65
C MET A 1 11.10 -15.25 -5.52
N LEU A 2 11.09 -14.30 -4.58
CA LEU A 2 9.91 -13.43 -4.43
C LEU A 2 9.62 -12.57 -5.67
N ASP A 3 10.64 -12.08 -6.38
CA ASP A 3 10.42 -11.32 -7.60
C ASP A 3 9.89 -12.21 -8.72
N ALA A 4 10.42 -13.41 -8.89
CA ALA A 4 9.90 -14.39 -9.85
C ALA A 4 8.43 -14.76 -9.54
N ALA A 5 8.08 -14.91 -8.25
CA ALA A 5 6.70 -15.15 -7.84
C ALA A 5 5.79 -13.97 -8.17
N ARG A 6 6.24 -12.73 -7.91
CA ARG A 6 5.48 -11.52 -8.26
C ARG A 6 5.22 -11.44 -9.75
N ASP A 7 6.28 -11.61 -10.54
CA ASP A 7 6.21 -11.46 -11.99
C ASP A 7 5.26 -12.51 -12.59
N LEU A 8 5.32 -13.74 -12.10
CA LEU A 8 4.41 -14.80 -12.48
C LEU A 8 2.95 -14.51 -12.10
N LEU A 9 2.71 -14.04 -10.86
CA LEU A 9 1.39 -13.64 -10.38
C LEU A 9 0.77 -12.52 -11.23
N LEU A 10 1.59 -11.55 -11.64
CA LEU A 10 1.13 -10.40 -12.42
C LEU A 10 0.94 -10.72 -13.91
N ALA A 11 1.68 -11.69 -14.45
CA ALA A 11 1.59 -12.11 -15.83
C ALA A 11 0.42 -13.06 -16.07
N GLU A 12 0.30 -14.10 -15.26
CA GLU A 12 -0.58 -15.25 -15.50
C GLU A 12 -1.75 -15.35 -14.53
N GLY A 13 -1.74 -14.49 -13.48
CA GLY A 13 -2.74 -14.50 -12.43
C GLY A 13 -2.47 -15.52 -11.31
N SER A 14 -3.27 -15.40 -10.24
CA SER A 14 -3.06 -16.20 -9.02
C SER A 14 -3.12 -17.72 -9.24
N PRO A 15 -4.04 -18.30 -10.05
CA PRO A 15 -4.10 -19.76 -10.20
C PRO A 15 -2.84 -20.39 -10.80
N SER A 16 -2.17 -19.71 -11.72
CA SER A 16 -0.99 -20.23 -12.44
C SER A 16 0.30 -20.16 -11.63
N ALA A 17 0.36 -19.34 -10.59
CA ALA A 17 1.55 -19.18 -9.74
C ALA A 17 1.65 -20.31 -8.70
N THR A 18 1.86 -21.55 -9.15
CA THR A 18 2.11 -22.70 -8.27
C THR A 18 3.54 -22.67 -7.70
N MET A 19 3.81 -23.47 -6.65
CA MET A 19 5.17 -23.57 -6.09
C MET A 19 6.18 -24.10 -7.11
N GLU A 20 5.75 -25.03 -7.96
CA GLU A 20 6.55 -25.61 -9.05
C GLU A 20 6.86 -24.56 -10.13
N ALA A 21 5.85 -23.78 -10.55
CA ALA A 21 6.04 -22.71 -11.53
C ALA A 21 6.97 -21.60 -11.00
N ILE A 22 6.79 -21.22 -9.73
CA ILE A 22 7.68 -20.24 -9.06
C ILE A 22 9.11 -20.77 -8.93
N ALA A 23 9.27 -22.07 -8.60
CA ALA A 23 10.57 -22.73 -8.53
C ALA A 23 11.27 -22.68 -9.89
N ALA A 24 10.58 -23.08 -10.95
CA ALA A 24 11.09 -23.03 -12.33
C ALA A 24 11.48 -21.59 -12.73
N ALA A 25 10.61 -20.62 -12.51
CA ALA A 25 10.86 -19.20 -12.86
C ALA A 25 12.00 -18.58 -12.04
N SER A 26 12.24 -19.05 -10.81
CA SER A 26 13.32 -18.53 -9.95
C SER A 26 14.64 -19.27 -10.07
N GLY A 27 14.70 -20.38 -10.81
CA GLY A 27 15.87 -21.27 -10.88
C GLY A 27 16.19 -21.99 -9.55
N ALA A 28 15.21 -22.06 -8.62
CA ALA A 28 15.41 -22.67 -7.31
C ALA A 28 14.73 -24.06 -7.25
N PRO A 29 15.32 -25.02 -6.52
CA PRO A 29 14.65 -26.29 -6.26
C PRO A 29 13.31 -26.08 -5.54
N THR A 30 12.26 -26.80 -5.93
CA THR A 30 10.92 -26.70 -5.32
C THR A 30 10.97 -26.97 -3.80
N GLY A 31 11.79 -27.94 -3.36
CA GLY A 31 11.99 -28.23 -1.95
C GLY A 31 12.55 -27.04 -1.15
N THR A 32 13.38 -26.20 -1.77
CA THR A 32 13.90 -24.98 -1.13
C THR A 32 12.79 -23.95 -0.89
N LEU A 33 11.84 -23.82 -1.81
CA LEU A 33 10.67 -22.93 -1.63
C LEU A 33 9.79 -23.41 -0.48
N TYR A 34 9.45 -24.71 -0.43
CA TYR A 34 8.67 -25.29 0.66
C TYR A 34 9.38 -25.15 2.01
N HIS A 35 10.68 -25.40 2.08
CA HIS A 35 11.45 -25.22 3.30
C HIS A 35 11.46 -23.76 3.78
N ARG A 36 11.54 -22.79 2.85
CA ARG A 36 11.64 -21.37 3.19
C ARG A 36 10.30 -20.72 3.49
N PHE A 37 9.27 -21.09 2.79
CA PHE A 37 7.97 -20.39 2.81
C PHE A 37 6.84 -21.26 3.39
N GLY A 38 7.00 -22.57 3.49
CA GLY A 38 5.99 -23.49 3.99
C GLY A 38 4.90 -23.81 2.97
N SER A 39 4.18 -22.82 2.49
CA SER A 39 3.13 -22.97 1.50
C SER A 39 3.12 -21.82 0.47
N ARG A 40 2.35 -22.01 -0.59
CA ARG A 40 2.11 -20.98 -1.61
C ARG A 40 1.48 -19.73 -1.00
N ASP A 41 0.49 -19.88 -0.16
CA ASP A 41 -0.23 -18.76 0.44
C ASP A 41 0.69 -17.97 1.39
N GLN A 42 1.54 -18.65 2.14
CA GLN A 42 2.58 -18.00 2.96
C GLN A 42 3.60 -17.27 2.11
N LEU A 43 3.99 -17.81 0.94
CA LEU A 43 4.89 -17.13 0.00
C LEU A 43 4.24 -15.86 -0.53
N ILE A 44 2.97 -15.92 -0.97
CA ILE A 44 2.23 -14.76 -1.48
C ILE A 44 2.06 -13.70 -0.37
N ALA A 45 1.72 -14.11 0.85
CA ALA A 45 1.60 -13.20 1.98
C ALA A 45 2.93 -12.48 2.29
N ARG A 46 4.06 -13.19 2.28
CA ARG A 46 5.39 -12.58 2.48
C ARG A 46 5.78 -11.65 1.34
N LEU A 47 5.45 -12.01 0.11
CA LEU A 47 5.65 -11.15 -1.05
C LEU A 47 4.85 -9.85 -0.91
N TRP A 48 3.59 -9.95 -0.55
CA TRP A 48 2.68 -8.82 -0.34
C TRP A 48 3.16 -7.94 0.83
N LEU A 49 3.54 -8.53 1.97
CA LEU A 49 4.13 -7.82 3.11
C LEU A 49 5.36 -7.01 2.71
N ARG A 50 6.27 -7.59 1.92
CA ARG A 50 7.44 -6.87 1.42
C ARG A 50 7.07 -5.61 0.65
N ALA A 51 6.06 -5.69 -0.22
CA ALA A 51 5.57 -4.54 -0.98
C ALA A 51 4.92 -3.49 -0.07
N VAL A 52 4.14 -3.92 0.94
CA VAL A 52 3.55 -3.00 1.93
C VAL A 52 4.62 -2.28 2.74
N TYR A 53 5.59 -3.00 3.31
CA TYR A 53 6.66 -2.35 4.09
C TYR A 53 7.43 -1.33 3.26
N ARG A 54 7.71 -1.63 1.98
CA ARG A 54 8.37 -0.69 1.08
C ARG A 54 7.53 0.57 0.87
N SER A 55 6.21 0.42 0.64
CA SER A 55 5.32 1.57 0.44
C SER A 55 5.08 2.37 1.72
N GLN A 56 4.98 1.72 2.88
CA GLN A 56 4.71 2.39 4.15
C GLN A 56 5.89 3.20 4.68
N ALA A 57 7.12 2.82 4.37
CA ALA A 57 8.31 3.50 4.90
C ALA A 57 8.34 4.98 4.50
N SER A 58 8.23 5.29 3.21
CA SER A 58 8.21 6.65 2.69
C SER A 58 6.92 7.40 3.07
N PHE A 59 5.79 6.70 3.08
CA PHE A 59 4.49 7.25 3.43
C PHE A 59 4.45 7.75 4.88
N VAL A 60 4.91 6.95 5.84
CA VAL A 60 4.96 7.34 7.26
C VAL A 60 5.97 8.48 7.47
N ALA A 61 7.18 8.36 6.91
CA ALA A 61 8.20 9.40 7.01
C ALA A 61 7.74 10.75 6.45
N ALA A 62 6.97 10.75 5.37
CA ALA A 62 6.41 11.97 4.79
C ALA A 62 5.45 12.70 5.75
N MET A 63 4.69 11.95 6.57
CA MET A 63 3.76 12.51 7.56
C MET A 63 4.47 13.15 8.76
N GLU A 64 5.75 12.89 8.98
CA GLU A 64 6.54 13.44 10.10
C GLU A 64 7.13 14.82 9.82
N ARG A 65 7.00 15.38 8.60
CA ARG A 65 7.48 16.74 8.26
C ARG A 65 6.88 17.79 9.19
N ASP A 66 7.63 18.84 9.49
CA ASP A 66 7.23 19.88 10.46
C ASP A 66 5.92 20.60 10.07
N ASP A 67 5.81 21.06 8.84
CA ASP A 67 4.56 21.65 8.35
C ASP A 67 3.52 20.52 8.07
N ALA A 68 2.41 20.57 8.79
CA ALA A 68 1.38 19.53 8.70
C ALA A 68 0.69 19.48 7.32
N ARG A 69 0.55 20.62 6.63
CA ARG A 69 -0.08 20.66 5.30
C ARG A 69 0.86 20.11 4.24
N GLU A 70 2.15 20.48 4.30
CA GLU A 70 3.17 19.92 3.43
C GLU A 70 3.40 18.43 3.72
N ALA A 71 3.29 18.00 4.99
CA ALA A 71 3.32 16.60 5.38
C ALA A 71 2.18 15.80 4.71
N ALA A 72 0.94 16.35 4.70
CA ALA A 72 -0.19 15.72 4.03
C ALA A 72 0.02 15.59 2.51
N VAL A 73 0.49 16.66 1.86
CA VAL A 73 0.78 16.65 0.42
C VAL A 73 1.92 15.66 0.12
N ALA A 74 2.98 15.66 0.91
CA ALA A 74 4.12 14.77 0.71
C ALA A 74 3.73 13.29 0.91
N ALA A 75 2.89 12.98 1.91
CA ALA A 75 2.38 11.63 2.11
C ALA A 75 1.54 11.16 0.92
N ALA A 76 0.67 12.01 0.39
CA ALA A 76 -0.09 11.71 -0.82
C ALA A 76 0.83 11.46 -2.04
N MET A 77 1.85 12.30 -2.22
CA MET A 77 2.79 12.16 -3.33
C MET A 77 3.66 10.91 -3.21
N SER A 78 4.01 10.47 -2.00
CA SER A 78 4.77 9.23 -1.81
C SER A 78 4.06 7.98 -2.34
N ILE A 79 2.72 7.98 -2.41
CA ILE A 79 1.94 6.92 -3.06
C ILE A 79 2.17 6.94 -4.58
N ILE A 80 2.20 8.13 -5.18
CA ILE A 80 2.46 8.28 -6.61
C ILE A 80 3.91 7.88 -6.93
N ASP A 81 4.87 8.33 -6.09
CA ASP A 81 6.28 7.94 -6.21
C ASP A 81 6.43 6.42 -6.16
N PHE A 82 5.80 5.76 -5.19
CA PHE A 82 5.83 4.31 -5.09
C PHE A 82 5.25 3.61 -6.34
N CYS A 83 4.15 4.13 -6.89
CA CYS A 83 3.57 3.58 -8.12
C CYS A 83 4.48 3.72 -9.34
N GLU A 84 5.28 4.78 -9.42
CA GLU A 84 6.22 5.04 -10.51
C GLU A 84 7.54 4.27 -10.33
N GLU A 85 8.08 4.24 -9.11
CA GLU A 85 9.36 3.59 -8.81
C GLU A 85 9.25 2.07 -8.67
N HIS A 86 8.08 1.58 -8.23
CA HIS A 86 7.82 0.16 -7.95
C HIS A 86 6.49 -0.31 -8.55
N PRO A 87 6.27 -0.18 -9.88
CA PRO A 87 4.99 -0.43 -10.52
C PRO A 87 4.48 -1.86 -10.34
N GLU A 88 5.37 -2.86 -10.30
CA GLU A 88 4.99 -4.25 -10.08
C GLU A 88 4.50 -4.48 -8.65
N ASP A 89 5.18 -3.92 -7.65
CA ASP A 89 4.76 -4.01 -6.25
C ASP A 89 3.42 -3.26 -6.04
N ALA A 90 3.25 -2.09 -6.67
CA ALA A 90 1.99 -1.34 -6.62
C ALA A 90 0.81 -2.12 -7.24
N ARG A 91 1.05 -2.80 -8.39
CA ARG A 91 0.05 -3.69 -9.01
C ARG A 91 -0.28 -4.88 -8.13
N LEU A 92 0.72 -5.47 -7.48
CA LEU A 92 0.53 -6.57 -6.53
C LEU A 92 -0.38 -6.12 -5.38
N LEU A 93 -0.11 -4.96 -4.78
CA LEU A 93 -0.95 -4.40 -3.71
C LEU A 93 -2.38 -4.11 -4.17
N ALA A 94 -2.57 -3.67 -5.41
CA ALA A 94 -3.89 -3.43 -5.99
C ALA A 94 -4.67 -4.73 -6.32
N SER A 95 -3.98 -5.87 -6.43
CA SER A 95 -4.55 -7.15 -6.84
C SER A 95 -4.98 -8.04 -5.68
N PHE A 96 -4.45 -7.83 -4.47
CA PHE A 96 -4.74 -8.65 -3.30
C PHE A 96 -5.27 -7.79 -2.14
N ARG A 97 -6.27 -8.32 -1.44
CA ARG A 97 -6.77 -7.73 -0.19
C ARG A 97 -6.11 -8.40 1.00
N ARG A 98 -5.73 -7.61 1.99
CA ARG A 98 -5.13 -8.11 3.24
C ARG A 98 -6.01 -9.18 3.90
N GLU A 99 -7.31 -8.95 3.95
CA GLU A 99 -8.29 -9.84 4.58
C GLU A 99 -8.36 -11.22 3.92
N ASP A 100 -8.20 -11.27 2.60
CA ASP A 100 -8.17 -12.53 1.85
C ASP A 100 -6.87 -13.31 2.12
N LEU A 101 -5.74 -12.60 2.24
CA LEU A 101 -4.46 -13.20 2.62
C LEU A 101 -4.50 -13.77 4.04
N ILE A 102 -5.05 -13.03 5.01
CA ILE A 102 -5.20 -13.50 6.39
C ILE A 102 -6.07 -14.76 6.42
N ARG A 103 -7.20 -14.77 5.68
CA ARG A 103 -8.12 -15.92 5.65
C ARG A 103 -7.49 -17.17 5.04
N ALA A 104 -6.54 -17.00 4.12
CA ALA A 104 -5.84 -18.12 3.49
C ALA A 104 -4.69 -18.70 4.34
N LEU A 105 -4.27 -18.00 5.40
CA LEU A 105 -3.18 -18.42 6.26
C LEU A 105 -3.68 -19.23 7.47
N PRO A 106 -2.91 -20.22 7.94
CA PRO A 106 -3.11 -20.79 9.27
C PRO A 106 -2.78 -19.74 10.34
N ASP A 107 -3.37 -19.90 11.52
CA ASP A 107 -3.00 -19.13 12.70
C ASP A 107 -1.51 -19.20 12.97
N GLY A 108 -0.89 -18.06 13.26
CA GLY A 108 0.53 -18.00 13.53
C GLY A 108 1.16 -16.65 13.28
N PRO A 109 2.51 -16.55 13.43
CA PRO A 109 3.21 -15.26 13.40
C PRO A 109 2.98 -14.44 12.13
N LEU A 110 2.84 -15.08 10.97
CA LEU A 110 2.61 -14.38 9.69
C LEU A 110 1.21 -13.76 9.61
N ALA A 111 0.19 -14.47 10.11
CA ALA A 111 -1.17 -13.92 10.20
C ALA A 111 -1.23 -12.76 11.19
N GLU A 112 -0.56 -12.90 12.35
CA GLU A 112 -0.46 -11.82 13.35
C GLU A 112 0.27 -10.59 12.80
N GLU A 113 1.35 -10.78 12.04
CA GLU A 113 2.07 -9.70 11.38
C GLU A 113 1.14 -8.92 10.43
N LEU A 114 0.34 -9.61 9.62
CA LEU A 114 -0.67 -8.99 8.76
C LEU A 114 -1.76 -8.23 9.57
N HIS A 115 -2.16 -8.75 10.73
CA HIS A 115 -3.17 -8.09 11.58
C HIS A 115 -2.67 -6.73 12.13
N VAL A 116 -1.40 -6.63 12.48
CA VAL A 116 -0.85 -5.40 13.09
C VAL A 116 -0.19 -4.45 12.09
N LEU A 117 -0.09 -4.85 10.84
CA LEU A 117 0.67 -4.19 9.77
C LEU A 117 0.39 -2.70 9.63
N ASN A 118 -0.87 -2.29 9.74
CA ASN A 118 -1.28 -0.90 9.52
C ASN A 118 -1.17 0.00 10.77
N ARG A 119 -0.84 -0.55 11.94
CA ARG A 119 -0.73 0.24 13.18
C ARG A 119 0.21 1.46 13.09
N PRO A 120 1.38 1.39 12.42
CA PRO A 120 2.22 2.56 12.22
C PRO A 120 1.52 3.67 11.42
N VAL A 121 0.87 3.30 10.32
CA VAL A 121 0.12 4.22 9.46
C VAL A 121 -1.06 4.84 10.21
N GLU A 122 -1.85 4.03 10.94
CA GLU A 122 -2.99 4.50 11.73
C GLU A 122 -2.55 5.53 12.78
N ARG A 123 -1.43 5.28 13.47
CA ARG A 123 -0.86 6.24 14.44
C ARG A 123 -0.42 7.53 13.78
N ALA A 124 0.30 7.43 12.65
CA ALA A 124 0.79 8.60 11.91
C ALA A 124 -0.37 9.46 11.39
N VAL A 125 -1.43 8.84 10.87
CA VAL A 125 -2.65 9.54 10.41
C VAL A 125 -3.34 10.28 11.57
N VAL A 126 -3.49 9.64 12.74
CA VAL A 126 -4.09 10.29 13.93
C VAL A 126 -3.25 11.48 14.42
N GLN A 127 -1.93 11.35 14.39
CA GLN A 127 -1.02 12.43 14.76
C GLN A 127 -1.09 13.58 13.73
N LEU A 128 -1.11 13.27 12.45
CA LEU A 128 -1.24 14.27 11.39
C LEU A 128 -2.60 14.99 11.47
N ALA A 129 -3.69 14.27 11.73
CA ALA A 129 -5.01 14.86 11.94
C ALA A 129 -5.03 15.85 13.12
N GLN A 130 -4.35 15.51 14.24
CA GLN A 130 -4.18 16.42 15.37
C GLN A 130 -3.41 17.70 14.99
N ARG A 131 -2.37 17.57 14.17
CA ARG A 131 -1.55 18.70 13.71
C ARG A 131 -2.30 19.60 12.73
N LEU A 132 -3.08 18.99 11.81
CA LEU A 132 -3.86 19.71 10.80
C LEU A 132 -5.07 20.46 11.39
N TYR A 133 -5.78 19.84 12.35
CA TYR A 133 -7.11 20.29 12.76
C TYR A 133 -7.22 20.60 14.26
N GLY A 134 -6.15 20.44 15.05
CA GLY A 134 -6.16 20.64 16.50
C GLY A 134 -6.97 19.60 17.28
N LYS A 135 -7.46 18.53 16.61
CA LYS A 135 -8.32 17.51 17.24
C LYS A 135 -8.18 16.14 16.57
N ARG A 136 -8.55 15.09 17.32
CA ARG A 136 -8.54 13.68 16.85
C ARG A 136 -9.97 13.14 16.65
N SER A 137 -10.88 14.01 16.19
CA SER A 137 -12.25 13.59 15.91
C SER A 137 -12.30 12.65 14.70
N ARG A 138 -13.37 11.85 14.60
CA ARG A 138 -13.58 10.97 13.45
C ARG A 138 -13.52 11.74 12.15
N ALA A 139 -14.18 12.90 12.06
CA ALA A 139 -14.17 13.75 10.86
C ALA A 139 -12.76 14.25 10.50
N ALA A 140 -11.90 14.57 11.50
CA ALA A 140 -10.52 14.97 11.23
C ALA A 140 -9.68 13.82 10.69
N ILE A 141 -9.83 12.62 11.27
CA ILE A 141 -9.13 11.41 10.83
C ILE A 141 -9.59 11.01 9.43
N ASP A 142 -10.89 10.96 9.17
CA ASP A 142 -11.45 10.59 7.86
C ASP A 142 -11.03 11.59 6.77
N ARG A 143 -11.00 12.90 7.09
CA ARG A 143 -10.51 13.93 6.16
C ARG A 143 -9.01 13.76 5.88
N THR A 144 -8.22 13.43 6.89
CA THR A 144 -6.78 13.14 6.71
C THR A 144 -6.59 11.92 5.82
N LEU A 145 -7.29 10.82 6.07
CA LEU A 145 -7.25 9.63 5.22
C LEU A 145 -7.64 9.93 3.78
N LEU A 146 -8.71 10.72 3.57
CA LEU A 146 -9.14 11.13 2.24
C LEU A 146 -7.99 11.79 1.46
N VAL A 147 -7.28 12.74 2.06
CA VAL A 147 -6.23 13.49 1.35
C VAL A 147 -4.92 12.72 1.21
N VAL A 148 -4.50 11.97 2.24
CA VAL A 148 -3.19 11.29 2.19
C VAL A 148 -3.24 9.93 1.49
N PHE A 149 -4.42 9.29 1.42
CA PHE A 149 -4.53 7.93 0.89
C PHE A 149 -5.61 7.79 -0.20
N ASP A 150 -6.88 8.12 0.08
CA ASP A 150 -7.98 7.77 -0.84
C ASP A 150 -7.87 8.50 -2.18
N LEU A 151 -7.56 9.79 -2.17
CA LEU A 151 -7.41 10.59 -3.40
C LEU A 151 -6.22 10.09 -4.26
N PRO A 152 -4.97 9.99 -3.75
CA PRO A 152 -3.85 9.56 -4.57
C PRO A 152 -3.97 8.09 -4.99
N TYR A 153 -4.40 7.19 -4.10
CA TYR A 153 -4.59 5.80 -4.44
C TYR A 153 -5.73 5.60 -5.45
N GLY A 154 -6.88 6.27 -5.25
CA GLY A 154 -8.01 6.21 -6.19
C GLY A 154 -7.63 6.68 -7.60
N ALA A 155 -6.83 7.75 -7.70
CA ALA A 155 -6.34 8.26 -8.97
C ALA A 155 -5.34 7.32 -9.64
N ALA A 156 -4.41 6.73 -8.88
CA ALA A 156 -3.41 5.80 -9.41
C ALA A 156 -4.00 4.43 -9.78
N ARG A 157 -4.99 3.94 -9.01
CA ARG A 157 -5.50 2.57 -9.09
C ARG A 157 -5.96 2.17 -10.49
N ARG A 158 -6.66 3.06 -11.21
CA ARG A 158 -7.12 2.75 -12.57
C ARG A 158 -5.94 2.45 -13.51
N HIS A 159 -4.85 3.20 -13.38
CA HIS A 159 -3.65 3.02 -14.19
C HIS A 159 -2.91 1.72 -13.83
N LEU A 160 -2.84 1.39 -12.54
CA LEU A 160 -2.27 0.12 -12.08
C LEU A 160 -3.03 -1.08 -12.65
N VAL A 161 -4.37 -1.05 -12.61
CA VAL A 161 -5.24 -2.11 -13.14
C VAL A 161 -5.14 -2.22 -14.66
N MET A 162 -5.12 -1.08 -15.36
CA MET A 162 -5.00 -1.04 -16.83
C MET A 162 -3.57 -1.23 -17.33
N LYS A 163 -2.59 -1.35 -16.44
CA LYS A 163 -1.15 -1.46 -16.76
C LYS A 163 -0.66 -0.30 -17.63
N THR A 164 -1.19 0.91 -17.41
CA THR A 164 -0.79 2.14 -18.12
C THR A 164 0.08 3.02 -17.23
N PRO A 165 1.02 3.81 -17.80
CA PRO A 165 1.79 4.78 -17.03
C PRO A 165 0.90 5.83 -16.38
N LEU A 166 1.34 6.38 -15.24
CA LEU A 166 0.68 7.53 -14.62
C LEU A 166 0.89 8.76 -15.50
N PRO A 167 -0.17 9.57 -15.77
CA PRO A 167 -0.02 10.79 -16.54
C PRO A 167 0.82 11.84 -15.81
N ALA A 168 1.67 12.56 -16.51
CA ALA A 168 2.53 13.58 -15.91
C ALA A 168 1.76 14.70 -15.17
N TYR A 169 0.56 15.04 -15.61
CA TYR A 169 -0.29 16.04 -14.97
C TYR A 169 -0.87 15.58 -13.62
N LEU A 170 -0.91 14.28 -13.35
CA LEU A 170 -1.59 13.71 -12.19
C LEU A 170 -1.05 14.27 -10.87
N ARG A 171 0.26 14.45 -10.74
CA ARG A 171 0.91 15.03 -9.55
C ARG A 171 0.43 16.46 -9.28
N ILE A 172 0.36 17.28 -10.33
CA ILE A 172 -0.06 18.67 -10.23
C ILE A 172 -1.52 18.74 -9.79
N ASP A 173 -2.39 18.02 -10.49
CA ASP A 173 -3.84 18.03 -10.24
C ASP A 173 -4.16 17.49 -8.84
N LEU A 174 -3.51 16.40 -8.42
CA LEU A 174 -3.67 15.86 -7.07
C LEU A 174 -3.19 16.85 -5.99
N SER A 175 -2.05 17.52 -6.20
CA SER A 175 -1.57 18.51 -5.25
C SER A 175 -2.57 19.66 -5.06
N PHE A 176 -3.16 20.17 -6.15
CA PHE A 176 -4.23 21.17 -6.08
C PHE A 176 -5.48 20.65 -5.37
N ALA A 177 -5.96 19.46 -5.73
CA ALA A 177 -7.14 18.85 -5.12
C ALA A 177 -6.94 18.64 -3.60
N ILE A 178 -5.80 18.12 -3.18
CA ILE A 178 -5.46 17.90 -1.78
C ILE A 178 -5.44 19.23 -1.00
N ARG A 179 -4.77 20.26 -1.53
CA ARG A 179 -4.72 21.59 -0.90
C ARG A 179 -6.12 22.19 -0.77
N ALA A 180 -6.96 22.09 -1.79
CA ALA A 180 -8.33 22.56 -1.76
C ALA A 180 -9.18 21.84 -0.68
N VAL A 181 -8.99 20.52 -0.52
CA VAL A 181 -9.67 19.75 0.53
C VAL A 181 -9.16 20.12 1.92
N LEU A 182 -7.86 20.40 2.07
CA LEU A 182 -7.27 20.85 3.34
C LEU A 182 -7.74 22.27 3.74
N ASP A 183 -8.09 23.13 2.76
CA ASP A 183 -8.61 24.48 3.00
C ASP A 183 -10.09 24.46 3.40
N ALA A 184 -10.83 23.43 3.03
CA ALA A 184 -12.25 23.33 3.35
C ALA A 184 -12.48 23.15 4.86
N PRO A 185 -13.48 23.83 5.47
CA PRO A 185 -13.80 23.65 6.87
C PRO A 185 -14.20 22.20 7.17
N LEU A 186 -13.80 21.69 8.35
CA LEU A 186 -14.30 20.40 8.80
C LEU A 186 -15.82 20.48 9.05
N PRO A 187 -16.58 19.43 8.69
CA PRO A 187 -17.99 19.37 9.02
C PRO A 187 -18.16 19.44 10.55
N ALA A 188 -19.23 20.10 10.98
CA ALA A 188 -19.62 20.11 12.40
C ALA A 188 -19.83 18.66 12.87
N SER A 189 -19.28 18.30 14.03
CA SER A 189 -19.53 16.98 14.63
C SER A 189 -21.02 16.84 14.90
N ARG A 190 -21.65 15.85 14.28
CA ARG A 190 -23.00 15.42 14.66
C ARG A 190 -22.94 14.65 15.95
#